data_8a79be8900bd99cceab02a76a1e44554
#
_entry.id   8a79be8900bd99cceab02a76a1e44554
#
_cell.length_a   1.000
_cell.length_b   1.000
_cell.length_c   1.000
_cell.angle_alpha   90.00
_cell.angle_beta   90.00
_cell.angle_gamma   90.00
#
_symmetry.space_group_name_H-M   'P 1'
#
loop_
_entity.id
_entity.type
_entity.pdbx_description
1 polymer ?
#
loop_
_entity_poly.entity_id
_entity_poly.type
_entity_poly.pdbx_seq_one_letter_code
_entity_poly.pdbx_strand_id
1 'polypeptide(L)'
;MALSDTDLERLARCVELARTAVDSGHAPFGAILVGADGRTLYEDHNRAGGGDLTQHPEFAIARWAAANLAPVRRIRATVYTSCEHCPMCAAAHGWVGLGRIVYATSAAQLHQWLAEWHAPAVPVAPLPITTVVPKAIVDGPAPTLEDEIKALFEAKYRS
;
A
#
# COMPACT_ATOMS: atom_id res chain seq x y z
N MET A 1 -5.47 16.24 4.42
CA MET A 1 -4.36 17.09 4.92
C MET A 1 -3.16 17.00 4.00
N ALA A 2 -2.36 18.06 3.91
CA ALA A 2 -1.09 17.96 3.19
C ALA A 2 -0.17 16.96 3.91
N LEU A 3 0.57 16.15 3.14
CA LEU A 3 1.54 15.21 3.68
C LEU A 3 2.74 15.96 4.27
N SER A 4 3.22 15.51 5.42
CA SER A 4 4.44 16.05 6.05
C SER A 4 5.70 15.53 5.35
N ASP A 5 6.84 16.17 5.60
CA ASP A 5 8.14 15.67 5.09
C ASP A 5 8.41 14.24 5.59
N THR A 6 8.06 13.95 6.84
CA THR A 6 8.16 12.59 7.38
C THR A 6 7.27 11.60 6.63
N ASP A 7 6.04 11.97 6.28
CA ASP A 7 5.17 11.13 5.46
C ASP A 7 5.82 10.84 4.10
N LEU A 8 6.38 11.85 3.45
CA LEU A 8 7.05 11.70 2.16
C LEU A 8 8.30 10.79 2.25
N GLU A 9 9.11 10.91 3.29
CA GLU A 9 10.26 10.03 3.53
C GLU A 9 9.80 8.57 3.71
N ARG A 10 8.73 8.34 4.48
CA ARG A 10 8.17 7.00 4.67
C ARG A 10 7.60 6.41 3.38
N LEU A 11 6.91 7.24 2.59
CA LEU A 11 6.41 6.82 1.28
C LEU A 11 7.54 6.52 0.29
N ALA A 12 8.64 7.30 0.32
CA ALA A 12 9.82 6.99 -0.49
C ALA A 12 10.39 5.60 -0.16
N ARG A 13 10.40 5.20 1.10
CA ARG A 13 10.78 3.83 1.49
C ARG A 13 9.83 2.78 0.90
N CYS A 14 8.53 3.05 0.86
CA CYS A 14 7.55 2.16 0.22
C CYS A 14 7.83 2.00 -1.28
N VAL A 15 8.25 3.07 -1.96
CA VAL A 15 8.64 3.03 -3.38
C VAL A 15 9.90 2.18 -3.59
N GLU A 16 10.89 2.26 -2.72
CA GLU A 16 12.07 1.39 -2.75
C GLU A 16 11.68 -0.09 -2.62
N LEU A 17 10.77 -0.41 -1.70
CA LEU A 17 10.23 -1.77 -1.54
C LEU A 17 9.44 -2.24 -2.77
N ALA A 18 8.67 -1.34 -3.40
CA ALA A 18 7.99 -1.62 -4.66
C ALA A 18 8.98 -1.94 -5.79
N ARG A 19 10.10 -1.23 -5.85
CA ARG A 19 11.20 -1.51 -6.80
C ARG A 19 11.82 -2.87 -6.52
N THR A 20 12.10 -3.21 -5.26
CA THR A 20 12.59 -4.54 -4.85
C THR A 20 11.63 -5.64 -5.30
N ALA A 21 10.31 -5.43 -5.19
CA ALA A 21 9.31 -6.38 -5.67
C ALA A 21 9.45 -6.62 -7.17
N VAL A 22 9.56 -5.57 -7.98
CA VAL A 22 9.74 -5.67 -9.45
C VAL A 22 11.02 -6.41 -9.79
N ASP A 23 12.14 -6.07 -9.15
CA ASP A 23 13.44 -6.72 -9.37
C ASP A 23 13.41 -8.22 -9.02
N SER A 24 12.49 -8.61 -8.14
CA SER A 24 12.27 -10.02 -7.74
C SER A 24 11.16 -10.73 -8.54
N GLY A 25 10.61 -10.10 -9.58
CA GLY A 25 9.58 -10.69 -10.45
C GLY A 25 8.15 -10.52 -9.94
N HIS A 26 7.90 -9.63 -8.99
CA HIS A 26 6.59 -9.36 -8.40
C HIS A 26 6.00 -8.03 -8.86
N ALA A 27 4.76 -7.74 -8.47
CA ALA A 27 4.11 -6.47 -8.77
C ALA A 27 4.68 -5.33 -7.90
N PRO A 28 4.67 -4.07 -8.41
CA PRO A 28 5.35 -2.93 -7.79
C PRO A 28 4.58 -2.35 -6.60
N PHE A 29 4.49 -3.09 -5.50
CA PHE A 29 3.87 -2.65 -4.26
C PHE A 29 4.81 -2.84 -3.09
N GLY A 30 4.90 -1.82 -2.25
CA GLY A 30 5.66 -1.86 -1.01
C GLY A 30 4.94 -1.11 0.09
N ALA A 31 5.06 -1.58 1.33
CA ALA A 31 4.41 -0.97 2.48
C ALA A 31 5.24 -1.14 3.75
N ILE A 32 5.07 -0.21 4.69
CA ILE A 32 5.69 -0.26 6.01
C ILE A 32 4.65 0.03 7.10
N LEU A 33 4.86 -0.56 8.26
CA LEU A 33 4.12 -0.25 9.49
C LEU A 33 5.02 0.54 10.42
N VAL A 34 4.55 1.71 10.86
CA VAL A 34 5.28 2.61 11.75
C VAL A 34 4.52 2.76 13.06
N GLY A 35 5.19 2.54 14.18
CA GLY A 35 4.61 2.70 15.50
C GLY A 35 4.44 4.17 15.90
N ALA A 36 3.72 4.42 17.01
CA ALA A 36 3.49 5.76 17.55
C ALA A 36 4.80 6.49 17.94
N ASP A 37 5.87 5.75 18.19
CA ASP A 37 7.21 6.27 18.50
C ASP A 37 8.04 6.60 17.25
N GLY A 38 7.48 6.44 16.06
CA GLY A 38 8.16 6.69 14.78
C GLY A 38 9.06 5.56 14.30
N ARG A 39 9.13 4.43 15.01
CA ARG A 39 9.91 3.27 14.56
C ARG A 39 9.17 2.45 13.52
N THR A 40 9.88 2.02 12.49
CA THR A 40 9.37 1.00 11.57
C THR A 40 9.31 -0.34 12.29
N LEU A 41 8.09 -0.90 12.39
CA LEU A 41 7.84 -2.17 13.08
C LEU A 41 7.87 -3.37 12.14
N TYR A 42 7.47 -3.16 10.89
CA TYR A 42 7.42 -4.18 9.86
C TYR A 42 7.44 -3.53 8.49
N GLU A 43 8.07 -4.17 7.53
CA GLU A 43 8.04 -3.75 6.13
C GLU A 43 8.00 -4.96 5.21
N ASP A 44 7.33 -4.81 4.07
CA ASP A 44 7.20 -5.87 3.09
C ASP A 44 6.97 -5.29 1.69
N HIS A 45 7.09 -6.15 0.69
CA HIS A 45 6.74 -5.88 -0.69
C HIS A 45 5.86 -7.01 -1.25
N ASN A 46 5.22 -6.76 -2.38
CA ASN A 46 4.39 -7.75 -3.07
C ASN A 46 5.19 -9.03 -3.40
N ARG A 47 4.56 -10.19 -3.22
CA ARG A 47 5.10 -11.53 -3.52
C ARG A 47 4.15 -12.36 -4.37
N ALA A 48 3.21 -11.73 -5.07
CA ALA A 48 2.18 -12.41 -5.87
C ALA A 48 2.74 -13.09 -7.12
N GLY A 49 3.96 -12.76 -7.55
CA GLY A 49 4.62 -13.40 -8.70
C GLY A 49 4.84 -14.91 -8.55
N GLY A 50 4.75 -15.44 -7.33
CA GLY A 50 4.82 -16.87 -7.04
C GLY A 50 3.53 -17.66 -7.29
N GLY A 51 2.43 -16.97 -7.70
CA GLY A 51 1.14 -17.59 -8.01
C GLY A 51 0.03 -17.34 -6.99
N ASP A 52 0.35 -16.98 -5.75
CA ASP A 52 -0.63 -16.56 -4.74
C ASP A 52 -0.86 -15.04 -4.83
N LEU A 53 -1.94 -14.65 -5.49
CA LEU A 53 -2.28 -13.24 -5.72
C LEU A 53 -2.74 -12.50 -4.47
N THR A 54 -2.87 -13.15 -3.32
CA THR A 54 -3.15 -12.52 -2.03
C THR A 54 -1.90 -12.03 -1.29
N GLN A 55 -0.72 -12.31 -1.80
CA GLN A 55 0.57 -11.92 -1.20
C GLN A 55 0.86 -10.42 -1.36
N HIS A 56 -0.01 -9.61 -0.78
CA HIS A 56 0.09 -8.15 -0.72
C HIS A 56 0.81 -7.71 0.56
N PRO A 57 1.68 -6.68 0.51
CA PRO A 57 2.42 -6.22 1.69
C PRO A 57 1.50 -5.65 2.77
N GLU A 58 0.43 -4.96 2.41
CA GLU A 58 -0.53 -4.39 3.37
C GLU A 58 -1.30 -5.50 4.11
N PHE A 59 -1.62 -6.60 3.43
CA PHE A 59 -2.24 -7.76 4.05
C PHE A 59 -1.30 -8.46 5.03
N ALA A 60 -0.03 -8.62 4.65
CA ALA A 60 1.01 -9.16 5.53
C ALA A 60 1.20 -8.29 6.79
N ILE A 61 1.20 -6.96 6.64
CA ILE A 61 1.24 -6.00 7.76
C ILE A 61 0.07 -6.20 8.72
N ALA A 62 -1.15 -6.31 8.20
CA ALA A 62 -2.35 -6.51 9.02
C ALA A 62 -2.25 -7.80 9.84
N ARG A 63 -1.86 -8.90 9.23
CA ARG A 63 -1.67 -10.19 9.91
C ARG A 63 -0.56 -10.14 10.96
N TRP A 64 0.57 -9.53 10.63
CA TRP A 64 1.67 -9.35 11.57
C TRP A 64 1.25 -8.51 12.77
N ALA A 65 0.56 -7.39 12.55
CA ALA A 65 0.09 -6.52 13.61
C ALA A 65 -0.91 -7.23 14.53
N ALA A 66 -1.82 -8.02 13.97
CA ALA A 66 -2.76 -8.83 14.75
C ALA A 66 -2.05 -9.81 15.69
N ALA A 67 -0.95 -10.42 15.23
CA ALA A 67 -0.18 -11.39 16.00
C ALA A 67 0.79 -10.76 17.02
N ASN A 68 1.28 -9.54 16.77
CA ASN A 68 2.42 -8.97 17.50
C ASN A 68 2.10 -7.70 18.30
N LEU A 69 1.00 -7.01 18.03
CA LEU A 69 0.65 -5.75 18.69
C LEU A 69 -0.64 -5.86 19.49
N ALA A 70 -0.64 -5.30 20.70
CA ALA A 70 -1.87 -5.08 21.46
C ALA A 70 -2.79 -4.05 20.76
N PRO A 71 -4.13 -4.10 20.91
CA PRO A 71 -5.06 -3.20 20.25
C PRO A 71 -4.74 -1.72 20.41
N VAL A 72 -4.31 -1.28 21.58
CA VAL A 72 -3.92 0.12 21.84
C VAL A 72 -2.70 0.55 21.02
N ARG A 73 -1.82 -0.36 20.65
CA ARG A 73 -0.68 -0.08 19.80
C ARG A 73 -1.07 -0.06 18.31
N ARG A 74 -2.00 -0.94 17.90
CA ARG A 74 -2.49 -1.01 16.52
C ARG A 74 -3.16 0.29 16.10
N ILE A 75 -4.08 0.81 16.90
CA ILE A 75 -4.84 2.04 16.60
C ILE A 75 -3.94 3.28 16.49
N ARG A 76 -2.76 3.26 17.09
CA ARG A 76 -1.77 4.35 17.08
C ARG A 76 -0.67 4.15 16.03
N ALA A 77 -0.66 3.04 15.34
CA ALA A 77 0.29 2.76 14.28
C ALA A 77 -0.21 3.34 12.95
N THR A 78 0.71 3.70 12.06
CA THR A 78 0.43 4.18 10.71
C THR A 78 0.96 3.18 9.69
N VAL A 79 0.15 2.86 8.70
CA VAL A 79 0.58 2.10 7.51
C VAL A 79 0.87 3.07 6.39
N TYR A 80 2.09 3.03 5.87
CA TYR A 80 2.47 3.71 4.64
C TYR A 80 2.54 2.70 3.51
N THR A 81 2.07 3.07 2.33
CA THR A 81 2.06 2.19 1.17
C THR A 81 2.29 2.95 -0.13
N SER A 82 2.95 2.33 -1.09
CA SER A 82 3.19 2.91 -2.41
C SER A 82 1.91 3.11 -3.23
N CYS A 83 0.89 2.27 -2.99
CA CYS A 83 -0.42 2.38 -3.64
C CYS A 83 -1.53 2.14 -2.61
N GLU A 84 -2.66 2.81 -2.81
CA GLU A 84 -3.85 2.65 -1.97
C GLU A 84 -4.23 1.18 -1.81
N HIS A 85 -4.61 0.77 -0.60
CA HIS A 85 -5.05 -0.59 -0.30
C HIS A 85 -6.17 -1.05 -1.24
N CYS A 86 -6.04 -2.27 -1.76
CA CYS A 86 -7.17 -2.95 -2.38
C CYS A 86 -8.25 -3.28 -1.33
N PRO A 87 -9.49 -3.63 -1.73
CA PRO A 87 -10.54 -3.97 -0.78
C PRO A 87 -10.19 -5.09 0.20
N MET A 88 -9.43 -6.10 -0.20
CA MET A 88 -8.95 -7.17 0.70
C MET A 88 -8.08 -6.61 1.83
N CYS A 89 -7.08 -5.79 1.47
CA CYS A 89 -6.15 -5.22 2.42
C CYS A 89 -6.82 -4.15 3.30
N ALA A 90 -7.71 -3.34 2.72
CA ALA A 90 -8.49 -2.36 3.47
C ALA A 90 -9.37 -3.03 4.53
N ALA A 91 -10.08 -4.09 4.16
CA ALA A 91 -10.90 -4.85 5.11
C ALA A 91 -10.06 -5.47 6.22
N ALA A 92 -8.91 -6.07 5.89
CA ALA A 92 -7.99 -6.63 6.90
C ALA A 92 -7.48 -5.55 7.86
N HIS A 93 -7.09 -4.38 7.34
CA HIS A 93 -6.69 -3.22 8.15
C HIS A 93 -7.78 -2.81 9.14
N GLY A 94 -9.02 -2.71 8.67
CA GLY A 94 -10.18 -2.36 9.48
C GLY A 94 -10.47 -3.39 10.57
N TRP A 95 -10.49 -4.68 10.23
CA TRP A 95 -10.72 -5.76 11.19
C TRP A 95 -9.65 -5.86 12.26
N VAL A 96 -8.40 -5.62 11.90
CA VAL A 96 -7.26 -5.62 12.85
C VAL A 96 -7.28 -4.40 13.77
N GLY A 97 -7.93 -3.32 13.35
CA GLY A 97 -8.00 -2.08 14.12
C GLY A 97 -6.70 -1.26 14.04
N LEU A 98 -6.03 -1.27 12.90
CA LEU A 98 -4.90 -0.40 12.63
C LEU A 98 -5.35 1.07 12.48
N GLY A 99 -4.43 2.00 12.70
CA GLY A 99 -4.71 3.43 12.66
C GLY A 99 -4.66 4.03 11.24
N ARG A 100 -3.95 5.14 11.12
CA ARG A 100 -3.85 5.93 9.88
C ARG A 100 -3.23 5.15 8.72
N ILE A 101 -3.74 5.40 7.51
CA ILE A 101 -3.14 4.94 6.24
C ILE A 101 -2.64 6.17 5.47
N VAL A 102 -1.45 6.07 4.91
CA VAL A 102 -0.89 7.06 3.99
C VAL A 102 -0.44 6.36 2.72
N TYR A 103 -0.94 6.78 1.57
CA TYR A 103 -0.56 6.17 0.29
C TYR A 103 0.05 7.19 -0.68
N ALA A 104 0.95 6.72 -1.54
CA ALA A 104 1.59 7.59 -2.54
C ALA A 104 0.77 7.73 -3.81
N THR A 105 0.11 6.67 -4.28
CA THR A 105 -0.80 6.69 -5.43
C THR A 105 -2.14 6.07 -5.07
N SER A 106 -3.22 6.62 -5.64
CA SER A 106 -4.56 6.10 -5.41
C SER A 106 -4.86 4.86 -6.27
N ALA A 107 -5.82 4.06 -5.84
CA ALA A 107 -6.35 2.97 -6.64
C ALA A 107 -6.93 3.48 -7.98
N ALA A 108 -7.56 4.65 -7.98
CA ALA A 108 -8.08 5.28 -9.20
C ALA A 108 -6.98 5.62 -10.21
N GLN A 109 -5.86 6.18 -9.76
CA GLN A 109 -4.69 6.46 -10.61
C GLN A 109 -4.16 5.16 -11.25
N LEU A 110 -3.95 4.12 -10.43
CA LEU A 110 -3.49 2.83 -10.93
C LEU A 110 -4.44 2.23 -11.98
N HIS A 111 -5.74 2.22 -11.71
CA HIS A 111 -6.73 1.69 -12.64
C HIS A 111 -6.76 2.48 -13.96
N GLN A 112 -6.60 3.80 -13.90
CA GLN A 112 -6.49 4.63 -15.11
C GLN A 112 -5.27 4.23 -15.94
N TRP A 113 -4.09 4.08 -15.33
CA TRP A 113 -2.87 3.68 -16.04
C TRP A 113 -3.00 2.29 -16.67
N LEU A 114 -3.54 1.32 -15.92
CA LEU A 114 -3.75 -0.03 -16.44
C LEU A 114 -4.70 -0.03 -17.66
N ALA A 115 -5.74 0.79 -17.63
CA ALA A 115 -6.66 0.95 -18.77
C ALA A 115 -5.99 1.59 -19.97
N GLU A 116 -5.19 2.64 -19.76
CA GLU A 116 -4.41 3.31 -20.82
C GLU A 116 -3.42 2.34 -21.50
N TRP A 117 -2.86 1.40 -20.77
CA TRP A 117 -1.92 0.41 -21.29
C TRP A 117 -2.58 -0.88 -21.78
N HIS A 118 -3.88 -0.96 -21.77
CA HIS A 118 -4.64 -2.19 -22.09
C HIS A 118 -4.17 -3.41 -21.29
N ALA A 119 -3.74 -3.19 -20.05
CA ALA A 119 -3.32 -4.26 -19.15
C ALA A 119 -4.51 -5.15 -18.76
N PRO A 120 -4.29 -6.43 -18.42
CA PRO A 120 -5.36 -7.31 -17.95
C PRO A 120 -6.08 -6.71 -16.73
N ALA A 121 -7.41 -6.82 -16.72
CA ALA A 121 -8.22 -6.36 -15.60
C ALA A 121 -7.89 -7.15 -14.33
N VAL A 122 -7.82 -6.45 -13.20
CA VAL A 122 -7.71 -7.10 -11.90
C VAL A 122 -9.08 -7.67 -11.48
N PRO A 123 -9.13 -8.80 -10.76
CA PRO A 123 -10.39 -9.47 -10.43
C PRO A 123 -11.21 -8.77 -9.32
N VAL A 124 -10.63 -7.76 -8.68
CA VAL A 124 -11.21 -7.06 -7.54
C VAL A 124 -11.58 -5.63 -7.93
N ALA A 125 -12.81 -5.19 -7.59
CA ALA A 125 -13.26 -3.84 -7.87
C ALA A 125 -12.38 -2.78 -7.19
N PRO A 126 -12.08 -1.64 -7.86
CA PRO A 126 -11.19 -0.59 -7.35
C PRO A 126 -11.89 0.33 -6.34
N LEU A 127 -12.45 -0.23 -5.28
CA LEU A 127 -13.14 0.54 -4.26
C LEU A 127 -12.13 1.34 -3.41
N PRO A 128 -12.39 2.64 -3.15
CA PRO A 128 -11.59 3.41 -2.21
C PRO A 128 -11.62 2.80 -0.80
N ILE A 129 -10.55 2.97 -0.03
CA ILE A 129 -10.46 2.49 1.36
C ILE A 129 -11.68 2.93 2.17
N THR A 130 -12.10 4.19 2.05
CA THR A 130 -13.21 4.74 2.82
C THR A 130 -14.58 4.17 2.45
N THR A 131 -14.71 3.52 1.31
CA THR A 131 -15.91 2.74 0.96
C THR A 131 -15.93 1.41 1.72
N VAL A 132 -14.78 0.77 1.90
CA VAL A 132 -14.65 -0.52 2.60
C VAL A 132 -14.60 -0.32 4.11
N VAL A 133 -13.88 0.71 4.58
CA VAL A 133 -13.71 1.09 5.99
C VAL A 133 -14.12 2.55 6.18
N PRO A 134 -15.41 2.84 6.39
CA PRO A 134 -15.93 4.22 6.35
C PRO A 134 -15.31 5.20 7.34
N LYS A 135 -14.75 4.70 8.45
CA LYS A 135 -14.10 5.53 9.48
C LYS A 135 -12.58 5.55 9.41
N ALA A 136 -11.98 4.98 8.36
CA ALA A 136 -10.53 4.99 8.19
C ALA A 136 -9.99 6.42 8.07
N ILE A 137 -8.86 6.68 8.72
CA ILE A 137 -8.10 7.93 8.56
C ILE A 137 -7.10 7.69 7.44
N VAL A 138 -7.30 8.36 6.32
CA VAL A 138 -6.55 8.11 5.08
C VAL A 138 -6.04 9.42 4.50
N ASP A 139 -4.75 9.49 4.20
CA ASP A 139 -4.11 10.62 3.53
C ASP A 139 -3.35 10.15 2.29
N GLY A 140 -3.29 11.00 1.30
CA GLY A 140 -2.67 10.75 -0.01
C GLY A 140 -3.52 11.37 -1.13
N PRO A 141 -3.08 11.31 -2.36
CA PRO A 141 -1.80 10.79 -2.84
C PRO A 141 -0.61 11.73 -2.60
N ALA A 142 0.60 11.30 -2.99
CA ALA A 142 1.83 12.08 -2.97
C ALA A 142 2.28 12.42 -4.41
N PRO A 143 1.91 13.58 -4.95
CA PRO A 143 2.18 13.90 -6.36
C PRO A 143 3.67 13.86 -6.73
N THR A 144 4.56 14.15 -5.79
CA THR A 144 6.02 14.14 -6.01
C THR A 144 6.59 12.75 -6.27
N LEU A 145 5.87 11.68 -5.94
CA LEU A 145 6.28 10.29 -6.15
C LEU A 145 5.55 9.60 -7.31
N GLU A 146 4.58 10.28 -7.92
CA GLU A 146 3.70 9.70 -8.94
C GLU A 146 4.47 9.16 -10.14
N ASP A 147 5.36 9.98 -10.72
CA ASP A 147 6.11 9.59 -11.92
C ASP A 147 7.00 8.37 -11.69
N GLU A 148 7.64 8.30 -10.53
CA GLU A 148 8.50 7.17 -10.16
C GLU A 148 7.69 5.88 -10.01
N ILE A 149 6.55 5.95 -9.34
CA ILE A 149 5.66 4.81 -9.16
C ILE A 149 5.05 4.38 -10.49
N LYS A 150 4.57 5.33 -11.29
CA LYS A 150 4.02 5.07 -12.62
C LYS A 150 5.02 4.32 -13.50
N ALA A 151 6.29 4.73 -13.48
CA ALA A 151 7.35 4.07 -14.24
C ALA A 151 7.56 2.60 -13.80
N LEU A 152 7.44 2.29 -12.52
CA LEU A 152 7.51 0.90 -12.02
C LEU A 152 6.35 0.05 -12.54
N PHE A 153 5.13 0.58 -12.54
CA PHE A 153 3.96 -0.10 -13.11
C PHE A 153 4.06 -0.24 -14.63
N GLU A 154 4.52 0.78 -15.31
CA GLU A 154 4.74 0.75 -16.75
C GLU A 154 5.74 -0.34 -17.16
N ALA A 155 6.86 -0.45 -16.45
CA ALA A 155 7.85 -1.50 -16.66
C ALA A 155 7.28 -2.91 -16.46
N LYS A 156 6.30 -3.09 -15.59
CA LYS A 156 5.66 -4.38 -15.30
C LYS A 156 4.54 -4.72 -16.29
N TYR A 157 3.72 -3.74 -16.66
CA TYR A 157 2.42 -3.99 -17.33
C TYR A 157 2.34 -3.50 -18.77
N ARG A 158 3.24 -2.63 -19.22
CA ARG A 158 3.32 -2.14 -20.57
C ARG A 158 4.39 -2.88 -21.38
N SER A 159 4.21 -4.15 -21.55
CA SER A 159 5.12 -4.97 -22.37
C SER A 159 4.52 -5.27 -23.75
#